data_4cc6df47c5eaab6d439f7ba3de352217
#
_entry.id   4cc6df47c5eaab6d439f7ba3de352217
#
_cell.length_a   1.000
_cell.length_b   1.000
_cell.length_c   1.000
_cell.angle_alpha   90.00
_cell.angle_beta   90.00
_cell.angle_gamma   90.00
#
_symmetry.space_group_name_H-M   'P 1'
#
loop_
_entity.id
_entity.type
_entity.pdbx_description
1 polymer ?
#
loop_
_entity_poly.entity_id
_entity_poly.type
_entity_poly.pdbx_seq_one_letter_code
_entity_poly.pdbx_strand_id
1 'polypeptide(L)'
;MTLRDALDFALTSLRGNLAKSLLTVLGLGVGVGAVLTVLSLGDAGEIRVEEEIARLGVDKVWFCAENPAYPLTEDCRAIAASTGADVCLGASTMDAVSLGGQTVYAQIAGYDDGLEAVHHPSSVQGRMFTVREYSGERVALLDETLAGRLSAAVGDFINCGGRRYCIVGVVAGMPAQSASLGSGMLLLPLQTWQDAYALAPTELALAVPKGEKAGELAEDVLAKLHNLPGKYLSVTLENEVDAAKSVVRIFVMVLACVAFVCVATGAIGVMNVLLISVRERRREIGLLKAIGATSRQVALLFLLEAAAYAALGGLLGILHGLGMTALFGALIGLMPQVKLLHMGLLLAGAAVLGLSFGVIPAAKAAGLPPAQALRTE
;
A
#
# COMPACT_ATOMS: atom_id res chain seq x y z
N MET A 1 -3.02 -49.51 -13.53
CA MET A 1 -1.96 -48.49 -13.38
C MET A 1 -2.25 -47.74 -12.10
N THR A 2 -1.41 -47.86 -11.11
CA THR A 2 -1.61 -47.15 -9.84
C THR A 2 -1.14 -45.69 -9.97
N LEU A 3 -1.60 -44.83 -9.08
CA LEU A 3 -1.18 -43.40 -9.04
C LEU A 3 0.36 -43.28 -8.86
N ARG A 4 0.97 -44.22 -8.13
CA ARG A 4 2.42 -44.35 -7.98
C ARG A 4 3.14 -44.61 -9.31
N ASP A 5 2.64 -45.56 -10.11
CA ASP A 5 3.24 -45.88 -11.41
C ASP A 5 3.23 -44.67 -12.35
N ALA A 6 2.15 -43.85 -12.26
CA ALA A 6 2.02 -42.64 -13.07
C ALA A 6 2.95 -41.49 -12.60
N LEU A 7 3.17 -41.35 -11.30
CA LEU A 7 4.13 -40.42 -10.75
C LEU A 7 5.59 -40.78 -11.06
N ASP A 8 5.94 -42.06 -10.92
CA ASP A 8 7.28 -42.56 -11.28
C ASP A 8 7.56 -42.39 -12.79
N PHE A 9 6.54 -42.58 -13.61
CA PHE A 9 6.64 -42.32 -15.04
C PHE A 9 6.85 -40.85 -15.36
N ALA A 10 6.11 -39.93 -14.72
CA ALA A 10 6.28 -38.49 -14.87
C ALA A 10 7.68 -38.01 -14.43
N LEU A 11 8.18 -38.53 -13.30
CA LEU A 11 9.54 -38.22 -12.81
C LEU A 11 10.65 -38.75 -13.72
N THR A 12 10.44 -39.93 -14.29
CA THR A 12 11.39 -40.55 -15.25
C THR A 12 11.42 -39.75 -16.56
N SER A 13 10.27 -39.29 -17.04
CA SER A 13 10.13 -38.43 -18.21
C SER A 13 10.89 -37.09 -18.03
N LEU A 14 10.76 -36.47 -16.85
CA LEU A 14 11.51 -35.25 -16.48
C LEU A 14 13.02 -35.44 -16.56
N ARG A 15 13.52 -36.63 -16.17
CA ARG A 15 14.95 -36.98 -16.22
C ARG A 15 15.47 -37.28 -17.62
N GLY A 16 14.62 -37.74 -18.53
CA GLY A 16 15.02 -38.12 -19.90
C GLY A 16 15.48 -36.94 -20.77
N ASN A 17 14.99 -35.70 -20.49
CA ASN A 17 15.32 -34.48 -21.25
C ASN A 17 15.52 -33.28 -20.31
N LEU A 18 16.44 -33.40 -19.35
CA LEU A 18 16.66 -32.44 -18.27
C LEU A 18 16.75 -30.99 -18.72
N ALA A 19 17.47 -30.70 -19.81
CA ALA A 19 17.64 -29.32 -20.28
C ALA A 19 16.33 -28.68 -20.74
N LYS A 20 15.51 -29.40 -21.51
CA LYS A 20 14.21 -28.91 -22.00
C LYS A 20 13.21 -28.78 -20.86
N SER A 21 13.16 -29.80 -19.98
CA SER A 21 12.28 -29.82 -18.80
C SER A 21 12.63 -28.68 -17.84
N LEU A 22 13.91 -28.48 -17.54
CA LEU A 22 14.39 -27.40 -16.66
C LEU A 22 14.04 -26.01 -17.22
N LEU A 23 14.30 -25.79 -18.52
CA LEU A 23 13.98 -24.50 -19.16
C LEU A 23 12.47 -24.18 -19.08
N THR A 24 11.65 -25.21 -19.27
CA THR A 24 10.18 -25.06 -19.21
C THR A 24 9.69 -24.77 -17.79
N VAL A 25 10.20 -25.52 -16.81
CA VAL A 25 9.87 -25.30 -15.38
C VAL A 25 10.36 -23.93 -14.92
N LEU A 26 11.56 -23.49 -15.34
CA LEU A 26 12.08 -22.16 -15.06
C LEU A 26 11.22 -21.08 -15.73
N GLY A 27 10.81 -21.24 -16.99
CA GLY A 27 9.97 -20.29 -17.69
C GLY A 27 8.62 -20.08 -17.00
N LEU A 28 7.95 -21.16 -16.58
CA LEU A 28 6.72 -21.10 -15.81
C LEU A 28 6.99 -20.51 -14.43
N GLY A 29 8.08 -20.90 -13.76
CA GLY A 29 8.45 -20.43 -12.44
C GLY A 29 8.75 -18.92 -12.41
N VAL A 30 9.47 -18.39 -13.39
CA VAL A 30 9.72 -16.94 -13.52
C VAL A 30 8.39 -16.20 -13.67
N GLY A 31 7.46 -16.69 -14.50
CA GLY A 31 6.14 -16.10 -14.65
C GLY A 31 5.36 -16.07 -13.33
N VAL A 32 5.25 -17.20 -12.64
CA VAL A 32 4.55 -17.29 -11.34
C VAL A 32 5.24 -16.39 -10.29
N GLY A 33 6.56 -16.39 -10.25
CA GLY A 33 7.34 -15.54 -9.35
C GLY A 33 7.13 -14.05 -9.61
N ALA A 34 7.06 -13.65 -10.87
CA ALA A 34 6.78 -12.27 -11.25
C ALA A 34 5.40 -11.81 -10.77
N VAL A 35 4.35 -12.65 -10.92
CA VAL A 35 3.01 -12.34 -10.40
C VAL A 35 3.04 -12.19 -8.88
N LEU A 36 3.70 -13.10 -8.16
CA LEU A 36 3.82 -13.03 -6.70
C LEU A 36 4.49 -11.74 -6.27
N THR A 37 5.61 -11.38 -6.92
CA THR A 37 6.36 -10.16 -6.62
C THR A 37 5.50 -8.91 -6.85
N VAL A 38 4.80 -8.82 -7.99
CA VAL A 38 3.93 -7.68 -8.32
C VAL A 38 2.80 -7.52 -7.31
N LEU A 39 2.11 -8.61 -6.95
CA LEU A 39 1.02 -8.56 -5.97
C LEU A 39 1.53 -8.18 -4.57
N SER A 40 2.65 -8.76 -4.13
CA SER A 40 3.20 -8.49 -2.80
C SER A 40 3.77 -7.07 -2.66
N LEU A 41 4.41 -6.54 -3.70
CA LEU A 41 4.89 -5.15 -3.71
C LEU A 41 3.73 -4.16 -3.88
N GLY A 42 2.69 -4.54 -4.62
CA GLY A 42 1.47 -3.77 -4.75
C GLY A 42 0.76 -3.58 -3.42
N ASP A 43 0.55 -4.67 -2.67
CA ASP A 43 -0.02 -4.61 -1.31
C ASP A 43 0.83 -3.73 -0.38
N ALA A 44 2.16 -3.86 -0.43
CA ALA A 44 3.06 -3.04 0.39
C ALA A 44 3.01 -1.57 -0.01
N GLY A 45 2.87 -1.28 -1.30
CA GLY A 45 2.69 0.07 -1.82
C GLY A 45 1.38 0.70 -1.37
N GLU A 46 0.28 -0.05 -1.37
CA GLU A 46 -1.02 0.41 -0.88
C GLU A 46 -0.96 0.76 0.62
N ILE A 47 -0.36 -0.11 1.44
CA ILE A 47 -0.14 0.14 2.88
C ILE A 47 0.72 1.40 3.08
N ARG A 48 1.80 1.55 2.30
CA ARG A 48 2.68 2.73 2.42
C ARG A 48 1.97 4.02 2.06
N VAL A 49 1.14 4.00 1.04
CA VAL A 49 0.28 5.14 0.66
C VAL A 49 -0.69 5.44 1.80
N GLU A 50 -1.34 4.43 2.39
CA GLU A 50 -2.22 4.63 3.56
C GLU A 50 -1.49 5.25 4.76
N GLU A 51 -0.28 4.79 5.07
CA GLU A 51 0.53 5.35 6.18
C GLU A 51 0.93 6.81 5.93
N GLU A 52 1.39 7.14 4.72
CA GLU A 52 1.76 8.52 4.37
C GLU A 52 0.56 9.46 4.36
N ILE A 53 -0.58 8.97 3.88
CA ILE A 53 -1.83 9.71 3.83
C ILE A 53 -2.41 9.89 5.24
N ALA A 54 -2.35 8.85 6.09
CA ALA A 54 -2.77 8.98 7.50
C ALA A 54 -1.99 10.08 8.23
N ARG A 55 -0.70 10.26 7.91
CA ARG A 55 0.12 11.37 8.41
C ARG A 55 -0.35 12.75 7.92
N LEU A 56 -1.01 12.82 6.77
CA LEU A 56 -1.59 14.05 6.24
C LEU A 56 -2.95 14.39 6.86
N GLY A 57 -3.51 13.49 7.69
CA GLY A 57 -4.76 13.74 8.43
C GLY A 57 -6.02 13.45 7.61
N VAL A 58 -6.05 12.32 6.90
CA VAL A 58 -7.25 11.87 6.15
C VAL A 58 -8.46 11.62 7.04
N ASP A 59 -8.19 11.33 8.30
CA ASP A 59 -9.17 11.17 9.37
C ASP A 59 -9.71 12.52 9.90
N LYS A 60 -9.51 13.61 9.13
CA LYS A 60 -9.88 14.97 9.53
C LYS A 60 -10.65 15.68 8.45
N VAL A 61 -11.49 16.58 8.89
CA VAL A 61 -12.15 17.57 8.05
C VAL A 61 -11.70 18.95 8.52
N TRP A 62 -11.23 19.76 7.58
CA TRP A 62 -10.91 21.15 7.85
C TRP A 62 -11.99 22.06 7.32
N PHE A 63 -12.28 23.08 8.07
CA PHE A 63 -13.17 24.16 7.64
C PHE A 63 -12.38 25.46 7.67
N CYS A 64 -12.59 26.29 6.66
CA CYS A 64 -12.06 27.64 6.57
C CYS A 64 -13.16 28.61 6.17
N ALA A 65 -13.01 29.86 6.59
CA ALA A 65 -13.91 30.92 6.16
C ALA A 65 -13.59 31.33 4.72
N GLU A 66 -14.61 31.40 3.84
CA GLU A 66 -14.43 31.93 2.48
C GLU A 66 -14.06 33.43 2.50
N ASN A 67 -14.58 34.15 3.47
CA ASN A 67 -14.30 35.59 3.64
C ASN A 67 -13.70 35.86 5.01
N PRO A 68 -12.49 36.45 5.08
CA PRO A 68 -11.83 36.81 6.34
C PRO A 68 -12.62 37.75 7.26
N ALA A 69 -13.62 38.46 6.71
CA ALA A 69 -14.51 39.32 7.51
C ALA A 69 -15.43 38.54 8.45
N TYR A 70 -15.60 37.23 8.19
CA TYR A 70 -16.40 36.33 9.02
C TYR A 70 -15.50 35.15 9.46
N PRO A 71 -14.58 35.40 10.42
CA PRO A 71 -13.64 34.38 10.85
C PRO A 71 -14.34 33.23 11.56
N LEU A 72 -13.63 32.14 11.73
CA LEU A 72 -14.06 31.05 12.57
C LEU A 72 -14.05 31.50 14.04
N THR A 73 -15.12 31.19 14.75
CA THR A 73 -15.36 31.62 16.14
C THR A 73 -15.61 30.41 17.03
N GLU A 74 -15.68 30.65 18.35
CA GLU A 74 -16.09 29.64 19.32
C GLU A 74 -17.52 29.11 19.05
N ASP A 75 -18.41 29.92 18.46
CA ASP A 75 -19.73 29.46 18.03
C ASP A 75 -19.62 28.43 16.93
N CYS A 76 -18.70 28.61 15.95
CA CYS A 76 -18.42 27.61 14.92
C CYS A 76 -17.93 26.30 15.54
N ARG A 77 -17.02 26.41 16.53
CA ARG A 77 -16.49 25.26 17.27
C ARG A 77 -17.62 24.54 18.03
N ALA A 78 -18.47 25.26 18.74
CA ALA A 78 -19.58 24.67 19.50
C ALA A 78 -20.58 23.95 18.57
N ILE A 79 -20.90 24.54 17.42
CA ILE A 79 -21.77 23.90 16.41
C ILE A 79 -21.12 22.63 15.87
N ALA A 80 -19.84 22.67 15.52
CA ALA A 80 -19.12 21.51 15.04
C ALA A 80 -19.03 20.39 16.11
N ALA A 81 -18.75 20.75 17.36
CA ALA A 81 -18.74 19.79 18.48
C ALA A 81 -20.12 19.13 18.73
N SER A 82 -21.21 19.76 18.31
CA SER A 82 -22.58 19.19 18.44
C SER A 82 -22.79 17.94 17.56
N THR A 83 -21.88 17.64 16.64
CA THR A 83 -21.87 16.40 15.85
C THR A 83 -21.30 15.20 16.61
N GLY A 84 -20.67 15.42 17.76
CA GLY A 84 -20.00 14.40 18.55
C GLY A 84 -18.56 14.13 18.13
N ALA A 85 -18.03 14.88 17.16
CA ALA A 85 -16.64 14.80 16.75
C ALA A 85 -15.74 15.64 17.68
N ASP A 86 -14.50 15.24 17.85
CA ASP A 86 -13.48 16.08 18.48
C ASP A 86 -13.15 17.25 17.55
N VAL A 87 -13.05 18.44 18.12
CA VAL A 87 -12.90 19.69 17.39
C VAL A 87 -11.70 20.48 17.89
N CYS A 88 -10.94 21.05 16.98
CA CYS A 88 -9.82 21.94 17.29
C CYS A 88 -9.92 23.22 16.46
N LEU A 89 -9.92 24.36 17.12
CA LEU A 89 -9.85 25.66 16.49
C LEU A 89 -8.37 26.07 16.38
N GLY A 90 -7.97 26.52 15.20
CA GLY A 90 -6.59 26.83 14.92
C GLY A 90 -6.40 28.07 14.06
N ALA A 91 -5.16 28.52 14.04
CA ALA A 91 -4.70 29.60 13.18
C ALA A 91 -3.23 29.39 12.83
N SER A 92 -2.81 29.81 11.67
CA SER A 92 -1.40 29.73 11.30
C SER A 92 -0.92 30.94 10.50
N THR A 93 0.36 31.24 10.63
CA THR A 93 1.04 32.27 9.84
C THR A 93 2.51 31.85 9.63
N MET A 94 3.17 32.50 8.68
CA MET A 94 4.61 32.33 8.48
C MET A 94 5.34 33.53 9.10
N ASP A 95 6.32 33.26 9.96
CA ASP A 95 7.11 34.32 10.59
C ASP A 95 8.55 33.86 10.86
N ALA A 96 9.40 34.82 11.16
CA ALA A 96 10.77 34.60 11.56
C ALA A 96 10.86 34.15 13.02
N VAL A 97 11.50 33.02 13.22
CA VAL A 97 11.77 32.44 14.55
C VAL A 97 13.26 32.53 14.84
N SER A 98 13.63 33.02 16.00
CA SER A 98 15.03 33.17 16.37
C SER A 98 15.38 32.55 17.72
N LEU A 99 16.51 31.84 17.75
CA LEU A 99 17.09 31.18 18.91
C LEU A 99 18.63 31.31 18.84
N GLY A 100 19.28 31.78 19.92
CA GLY A 100 20.74 31.79 20.01
C GLY A 100 21.46 32.58 18.90
N GLY A 101 20.79 33.57 18.28
CA GLY A 101 21.34 34.36 17.16
C GLY A 101 21.10 33.74 15.77
N GLN A 102 20.55 32.55 15.70
CA GLN A 102 20.04 31.95 14.44
C GLN A 102 18.61 32.39 14.18
N THR A 103 18.28 32.69 12.93
CA THR A 103 16.92 33.06 12.53
C THR A 103 16.50 32.20 11.33
N VAL A 104 15.34 31.60 11.42
CA VAL A 104 14.74 30.79 10.36
C VAL A 104 13.27 31.19 10.18
N TYR A 105 12.75 31.09 8.96
CA TYR A 105 11.33 31.22 8.72
C TYR A 105 10.67 29.87 9.00
N ALA A 106 9.60 29.92 9.79
CA ALA A 106 8.81 28.73 10.17
C ALA A 106 7.33 29.06 10.17
N GLN A 107 6.51 28.03 10.11
CA GLN A 107 5.07 28.17 10.35
C GLN A 107 4.83 28.30 11.84
N ILE A 108 4.10 29.33 12.23
CA ILE A 108 3.67 29.56 13.62
C ILE A 108 2.18 29.22 13.68
N ALA A 109 1.84 28.14 14.33
CA ALA A 109 0.46 27.70 14.49
C ALA A 109 -0.02 27.87 15.93
N GLY A 110 -1.22 28.39 16.08
CA GLY A 110 -1.93 28.47 17.35
C GLY A 110 -3.08 27.50 17.38
N TYR A 111 -3.20 26.68 18.41
CA TYR A 111 -4.29 25.73 18.58
C TYR A 111 -4.91 25.85 19.97
N ASP A 112 -6.21 25.56 20.05
CA ASP A 112 -6.94 25.46 21.30
C ASP A 112 -6.70 24.10 22.01
N ASP A 113 -7.43 23.83 23.07
CA ASP A 113 -7.35 22.62 23.87
C ASP A 113 -7.77 21.33 23.13
N GLY A 114 -8.35 21.45 21.94
CA GLY A 114 -8.64 20.34 21.03
C GLY A 114 -7.42 19.76 20.28
N LEU A 115 -6.24 20.40 20.41
CA LEU A 115 -5.01 20.00 19.70
C LEU A 115 -4.71 18.50 19.83
N GLU A 116 -4.70 17.97 21.04
CA GLU A 116 -4.36 16.57 21.29
C GLU A 116 -5.42 15.61 20.78
N ALA A 117 -6.71 15.96 20.93
CA ALA A 117 -7.83 15.14 20.52
C ALA A 117 -7.96 15.03 19.00
N VAL A 118 -7.63 16.10 18.25
CA VAL A 118 -7.79 16.14 16.78
C VAL A 118 -6.50 15.78 16.07
N HIS A 119 -5.37 16.34 16.51
CA HIS A 119 -4.11 16.19 15.76
C HIS A 119 -3.23 15.04 16.25
N HIS A 120 -3.49 14.50 17.44
CA HIS A 120 -2.75 13.38 18.04
C HIS A 120 -1.22 13.55 17.98
N PRO A 121 -0.67 14.73 18.33
CA PRO A 121 0.77 14.92 18.32
C PRO A 121 1.43 13.98 19.33
N SER A 122 2.56 13.39 18.96
CA SER A 122 3.36 12.60 19.88
C SER A 122 4.48 13.43 20.46
N SER A 123 4.63 13.42 21.79
CA SER A 123 5.76 14.09 22.45
C SER A 123 7.04 13.27 22.23
N VAL A 124 8.03 13.86 21.61
CA VAL A 124 9.38 13.28 21.39
C VAL A 124 10.30 13.62 22.55
N GLN A 125 10.23 14.86 23.02
CA GLN A 125 10.97 15.36 24.19
C GLN A 125 10.10 16.34 24.98
N GLY A 126 10.23 16.37 26.30
CA GLY A 126 9.47 17.27 27.15
C GLY A 126 8.02 16.82 27.34
N ARG A 127 7.08 17.74 27.25
CA ARG A 127 5.66 17.53 27.50
C ARG A 127 4.77 18.34 26.57
N MET A 128 3.50 17.97 26.49
CA MET A 128 2.45 18.75 25.84
C MET A 128 2.02 19.97 26.67
N PHE A 129 1.18 20.82 26.10
CA PHE A 129 0.58 21.93 26.83
C PHE A 129 -0.33 21.43 27.97
N THR A 130 -0.28 22.12 29.08
CA THR A 130 -1.24 21.93 30.17
C THR A 130 -2.50 22.77 29.93
N VAL A 131 -3.62 22.38 30.52
CA VAL A 131 -4.90 23.13 30.40
C VAL A 131 -4.77 24.62 30.75
N ARG A 132 -3.92 24.96 31.72
CA ARG A 132 -3.68 26.37 32.10
C ARG A 132 -2.92 27.15 31.04
N GLU A 133 -2.02 26.51 30.33
CA GLU A 133 -1.18 27.17 29.33
C GLU A 133 -1.99 27.63 28.10
N TYR A 134 -3.12 26.98 27.81
CA TYR A 134 -4.04 27.46 26.78
C TYR A 134 -4.70 28.83 27.13
N SER A 135 -4.64 29.27 28.38
CA SER A 135 -5.19 30.54 28.81
C SER A 135 -4.23 31.74 28.61
N GLY A 136 -3.22 31.61 27.75
CA GLY A 136 -2.36 32.74 27.33
C GLY A 136 -0.95 32.75 27.93
N GLU A 137 -0.45 31.61 28.42
CA GLU A 137 0.94 31.50 28.87
C GLU A 137 1.91 31.48 27.68
N ARG A 138 3.13 32.01 27.89
CA ARG A 138 4.15 32.11 26.84
C ARG A 138 5.02 30.86 26.74
N VAL A 139 4.40 29.80 26.35
CA VAL A 139 5.01 28.48 26.10
C VAL A 139 4.89 28.10 24.62
N ALA A 140 5.80 27.24 24.16
CA ALA A 140 5.86 26.80 22.80
C ALA A 140 6.20 25.30 22.71
N LEU A 141 5.66 24.63 21.68
CA LEU A 141 6.14 23.34 21.23
C LEU A 141 6.78 23.50 19.84
N LEU A 142 7.81 22.73 19.57
CA LEU A 142 8.46 22.70 18.26
C LEU A 142 8.21 21.34 17.61
N ASP A 143 8.10 21.34 16.29
CA ASP A 143 8.24 20.07 15.56
C ASP A 143 9.71 19.65 15.51
N GLU A 144 9.96 18.36 15.22
CA GLU A 144 11.32 17.80 15.13
C GLU A 144 12.19 18.54 14.09
N THR A 145 11.59 18.99 12.99
CA THR A 145 12.30 19.68 11.90
C THR A 145 12.85 21.03 12.39
N LEU A 146 12.02 21.84 13.02
CA LEU A 146 12.41 23.14 13.54
C LEU A 146 13.39 23.01 14.71
N ALA A 147 13.14 22.06 15.62
CA ALA A 147 14.02 21.75 16.73
C ALA A 147 15.43 21.37 16.23
N GLY A 148 15.52 20.50 15.22
CA GLY A 148 16.80 20.12 14.61
C GLY A 148 17.52 21.27 13.91
N ARG A 149 16.79 22.11 13.17
CA ARG A 149 17.36 23.26 12.45
C ARG A 149 17.92 24.34 13.38
N LEU A 150 17.28 24.58 14.52
CA LEU A 150 17.69 25.55 15.51
C LEU A 150 18.61 24.96 16.60
N SER A 151 18.82 23.64 16.59
CA SER A 151 19.47 22.92 17.70
C SER A 151 18.83 23.23 19.04
N ALA A 152 17.50 23.38 19.05
CA ALA A 152 16.72 23.83 20.19
C ALA A 152 16.47 22.68 21.17
N ALA A 153 16.54 22.99 22.46
CA ALA A 153 16.27 22.04 23.54
C ALA A 153 15.06 22.51 24.38
N VAL A 154 14.43 21.55 25.06
CA VAL A 154 13.38 21.87 26.05
C VAL A 154 13.94 22.70 27.16
N GLY A 155 13.28 23.81 27.49
CA GLY A 155 13.72 24.83 28.46
C GLY A 155 14.37 26.04 27.80
N ASP A 156 14.74 26.00 26.53
CA ASP A 156 15.25 27.16 25.81
C ASP A 156 14.16 28.19 25.57
N PHE A 157 14.59 29.41 25.24
CA PHE A 157 13.69 30.53 24.97
C PHE A 157 13.80 30.95 23.50
N ILE A 158 12.73 30.85 22.77
CA ILE A 158 12.61 31.20 21.36
C ILE A 158 11.86 32.53 21.19
N ASN A 159 12.30 33.34 20.23
CA ASN A 159 11.64 34.59 19.91
C ASN A 159 10.85 34.45 18.61
N CYS A 160 9.59 34.94 18.62
CA CYS A 160 8.67 34.90 17.51
C CYS A 160 7.59 35.97 17.70
N GLY A 161 7.11 36.63 16.63
CA GLY A 161 6.09 37.68 16.74
C GLY A 161 6.46 38.81 17.69
N GLY A 162 7.75 39.15 17.83
CA GLY A 162 8.25 40.15 18.77
C GLY A 162 8.16 39.74 20.25
N ARG A 163 7.86 38.50 20.58
CA ARG A 163 7.72 37.99 21.95
C ARG A 163 8.60 36.75 22.17
N ARG A 164 8.86 36.48 23.45
CA ARG A 164 9.70 35.35 23.88
C ARG A 164 8.86 34.25 24.51
N TYR A 165 9.10 33.01 24.10
CA TYR A 165 8.38 31.80 24.54
C TYR A 165 9.35 30.78 25.10
N CYS A 166 8.95 30.06 26.15
CA CYS A 166 9.68 28.92 26.69
C CYS A 166 9.31 27.65 25.95
N ILE A 167 10.28 26.90 25.43
CA ILE A 167 10.07 25.62 24.78
C ILE A 167 9.77 24.55 25.86
N VAL A 168 8.56 24.00 25.88
CA VAL A 168 8.14 23.01 26.86
C VAL A 168 8.18 21.59 26.32
N GLY A 169 8.26 21.41 24.99
CA GLY A 169 8.39 20.11 24.35
C GLY A 169 8.71 20.19 22.87
N VAL A 170 9.15 19.04 22.35
CA VAL A 170 9.32 18.77 20.93
C VAL A 170 8.33 17.69 20.55
N VAL A 171 7.58 17.87 19.46
CA VAL A 171 6.49 17.00 19.03
C VAL A 171 6.70 16.52 17.59
N ALA A 172 6.16 15.33 17.30
CA ALA A 172 6.03 14.77 15.97
C ALA A 172 4.55 14.51 15.64
N GLY A 173 4.27 14.25 14.36
CA GLY A 173 2.93 13.84 13.92
C GLY A 173 1.98 15.00 13.63
N MET A 174 2.47 16.25 13.58
CA MET A 174 1.65 17.37 13.13
C MET A 174 1.41 17.31 11.61
N PRO A 175 0.17 17.59 11.15
CA PRO A 175 -0.12 17.59 9.73
C PRO A 175 0.69 18.65 9.00
N ALA A 176 1.42 18.19 8.00
CA ALA A 176 2.33 19.02 7.23
C ALA A 176 1.60 19.81 6.13
N GLN A 177 0.51 20.51 6.45
CA GLN A 177 -0.15 21.39 5.45
C GLN A 177 0.81 22.46 4.89
N SER A 178 1.92 22.72 5.57
CA SER A 178 2.94 23.67 5.15
C SER A 178 4.35 23.07 5.06
N ALA A 179 4.51 21.78 5.21
CA ALA A 179 5.80 21.09 5.06
C ALA A 179 6.35 21.15 3.62
N SER A 180 5.63 21.71 2.68
CA SER A 180 6.07 21.93 1.29
C SER A 180 7.37 22.74 1.18
N LEU A 181 7.88 23.34 2.25
CA LEU A 181 9.12 24.11 2.24
C LEU A 181 10.17 23.62 3.26
N GLY A 182 9.93 22.55 4.01
CA GLY A 182 10.88 22.07 5.03
C GLY A 182 11.21 23.10 6.10
N SER A 183 10.30 24.05 6.35
CA SER A 183 10.53 25.18 7.25
C SER A 183 10.40 24.80 8.73
N GLY A 184 9.66 23.74 9.04
CA GLY A 184 9.30 23.35 10.40
C GLY A 184 8.17 24.19 11.00
N MET A 185 7.66 23.77 12.17
CA MET A 185 6.49 24.36 12.81
C MET A 185 6.77 24.70 14.28
N LEU A 186 6.34 25.90 14.68
CA LEU A 186 6.25 26.35 16.07
C LEU A 186 4.77 26.37 16.46
N LEU A 187 4.43 25.68 17.55
CA LEU A 187 3.06 25.60 18.07
C LEU A 187 2.96 26.47 19.31
N LEU A 188 1.90 27.27 19.37
CA LEU A 188 1.54 28.12 20.50
C LEU A 188 0.11 27.80 20.95
N PRO A 189 -0.26 28.06 22.20
CA PRO A 189 -1.67 28.13 22.57
C PRO A 189 -2.41 29.19 21.73
N LEU A 190 -3.61 28.91 21.27
CA LEU A 190 -4.35 29.78 20.34
C LEU A 190 -4.48 31.21 20.87
N GLN A 191 -4.79 31.41 22.16
CA GLN A 191 -4.91 32.73 22.76
C GLN A 191 -3.57 33.46 22.72
N THR A 192 -2.47 32.77 23.02
CA THR A 192 -1.10 33.32 22.96
C THR A 192 -0.73 33.75 21.55
N TRP A 193 -1.14 32.97 20.55
CA TRP A 193 -0.95 33.26 19.12
C TRP A 193 -1.76 34.51 18.71
N GLN A 194 -3.04 34.56 19.09
CA GLN A 194 -3.92 35.70 18.80
C GLN A 194 -3.38 37.00 19.43
N ASP A 195 -2.86 36.92 20.66
CA ASP A 195 -2.24 38.07 21.33
C ASP A 195 -0.96 38.56 20.64
N ALA A 196 -0.24 37.65 19.96
CA ALA A 196 0.99 38.02 19.25
C ALA A 196 0.71 38.66 17.89
N TYR A 197 -0.26 38.12 17.15
CA TYR A 197 -0.49 38.49 15.76
C TYR A 197 -1.75 39.33 15.54
N ALA A 198 -2.61 39.47 16.53
CA ALA A 198 -3.91 40.18 16.45
C ALA A 198 -4.79 39.71 15.28
N LEU A 199 -4.71 38.44 14.95
CA LEU A 199 -5.49 37.79 13.89
C LEU A 199 -6.51 36.80 14.47
N ALA A 200 -7.59 36.59 13.74
CA ALA A 200 -8.61 35.61 14.10
C ALA A 200 -8.22 34.19 13.71
N PRO A 201 -8.85 33.15 14.27
CA PRO A 201 -8.68 31.78 13.84
C PRO A 201 -9.03 31.61 12.35
N THR A 202 -8.23 30.79 11.66
CA THR A 202 -8.35 30.60 10.22
C THR A 202 -8.78 29.18 9.84
N GLU A 203 -8.68 28.24 10.77
CA GLU A 203 -9.01 26.83 10.53
C GLU A 203 -9.80 26.24 11.70
N LEU A 204 -10.71 25.36 11.38
CA LEU A 204 -11.46 24.53 12.34
C LEU A 204 -11.28 23.10 11.86
N ALA A 205 -10.58 22.29 12.63
CA ALA A 205 -10.32 20.89 12.31
C ALA A 205 -11.22 19.98 13.15
N LEU A 206 -11.76 18.95 12.54
CA LEU A 206 -12.56 17.91 13.20
C LEU A 206 -11.93 16.56 12.96
N ALA A 207 -11.83 15.73 14.00
CA ALA A 207 -11.50 14.32 13.84
C ALA A 207 -12.74 13.55 13.40
N VAL A 208 -12.63 12.76 12.35
CA VAL A 208 -13.73 11.91 11.84
C VAL A 208 -13.91 10.72 12.77
N PRO A 209 -15.10 10.51 13.36
CA PRO A 209 -15.37 9.37 14.20
C PRO A 209 -15.19 8.04 13.43
N LYS A 210 -14.76 6.99 14.13
CA LYS A 210 -14.55 5.68 13.50
C LYS A 210 -15.86 5.15 12.88
N GLY A 211 -15.81 4.88 11.58
CA GLY A 211 -16.93 4.33 10.83
C GLY A 211 -17.77 5.37 10.10
N GLU A 212 -17.49 6.65 10.27
CA GLU A 212 -18.09 7.75 9.49
C GLU A 212 -17.19 8.14 8.33
N LYS A 213 -17.78 8.79 7.32
CA LYS A 213 -17.04 9.34 6.18
C LYS A 213 -16.80 10.83 6.37
N ALA A 214 -15.57 11.26 6.05
CA ALA A 214 -15.21 12.67 6.17
C ALA A 214 -16.13 13.59 5.36
N GLY A 215 -16.55 13.17 4.15
CA GLY A 215 -17.48 13.93 3.32
C GLY A 215 -18.88 14.10 3.95
N GLU A 216 -19.43 13.04 4.55
CA GLU A 216 -20.75 13.10 5.19
C GLU A 216 -20.72 14.02 6.44
N LEU A 217 -19.66 13.92 7.26
CA LEU A 217 -19.45 14.81 8.41
C LEU A 217 -19.27 16.26 7.96
N ALA A 218 -18.53 16.48 6.88
CA ALA A 218 -18.32 17.83 6.32
C ALA A 218 -19.64 18.48 5.91
N GLU A 219 -20.51 17.74 5.21
CA GLU A 219 -21.82 18.24 4.78
C GLU A 219 -22.75 18.55 5.96
N ASP A 220 -22.77 17.69 7.00
CA ASP A 220 -23.61 17.93 8.20
C ASP A 220 -23.14 19.18 8.95
N VAL A 221 -21.84 19.36 9.14
CA VAL A 221 -21.29 20.55 9.80
C VAL A 221 -21.55 21.80 8.96
N LEU A 222 -21.34 21.78 7.64
CA LEU A 222 -21.62 22.92 6.77
C LEU A 222 -23.09 23.32 6.80
N ALA A 223 -24.02 22.34 6.80
CA ALA A 223 -25.46 22.60 6.91
C ALA A 223 -25.81 23.32 8.22
N LYS A 224 -25.16 22.96 9.32
CA LYS A 224 -25.33 23.61 10.62
C LYS A 224 -24.70 25.00 10.68
N LEU A 225 -23.50 25.17 10.09
CA LEU A 225 -22.80 26.44 10.00
C LEU A 225 -23.50 27.47 9.09
N HIS A 226 -24.36 27.00 8.17
CA HIS A 226 -25.12 27.87 7.27
C HIS A 226 -25.99 28.91 8.00
N ASN A 227 -26.33 28.67 9.25
CA ASN A 227 -27.12 29.59 10.09
C ASN A 227 -26.28 30.75 10.66
N LEU A 228 -24.97 30.70 10.56
CA LEU A 228 -24.05 31.75 10.97
C LEU A 228 -23.81 32.78 9.86
N PRO A 229 -23.53 34.05 10.22
CA PRO A 229 -23.13 35.04 9.23
C PRO A 229 -21.75 34.69 8.67
N GLY A 230 -21.73 34.22 7.43
CA GLY A 230 -20.49 33.83 6.75
C GLY A 230 -20.73 32.63 5.82
N LYS A 231 -19.76 32.41 4.95
CA LYS A 231 -19.65 31.19 4.16
C LYS A 231 -18.41 30.46 4.57
N TYR A 232 -18.56 29.17 4.79
CA TYR A 232 -17.51 28.27 5.21
C TYR A 232 -17.29 27.20 4.15
N LEU A 233 -16.04 26.84 3.94
CA LEU A 233 -15.65 25.77 3.01
C LEU A 233 -15.10 24.61 3.82
N SER A 234 -15.40 23.41 3.40
CA SER A 234 -14.77 22.21 3.95
C SER A 234 -13.70 21.69 3.00
N VAL A 235 -12.61 21.22 3.57
CA VAL A 235 -11.53 20.53 2.87
C VAL A 235 -11.38 19.15 3.49
N THR A 236 -11.52 18.13 2.66
CA THR A 236 -11.30 16.73 3.03
C THR A 236 -10.29 16.13 2.08
N LEU A 237 -9.42 15.27 2.56
CA LEU A 237 -8.44 14.56 1.74
C LEU A 237 -8.93 13.18 1.26
N GLU A 238 -10.19 12.85 1.54
CA GLU A 238 -10.76 11.53 1.21
C GLU A 238 -10.71 11.24 -0.30
N ASN A 239 -11.09 12.20 -1.14
CA ASN A 239 -11.08 12.05 -2.59
C ASN A 239 -9.67 11.92 -3.17
N GLU A 240 -8.70 12.67 -2.64
CA GLU A 240 -7.29 12.62 -3.04
C GLU A 240 -6.67 11.27 -2.69
N VAL A 241 -7.06 10.71 -1.56
CA VAL A 241 -6.66 9.36 -1.11
C VAL A 241 -7.18 8.29 -2.05
N ASP A 242 -8.48 8.33 -2.33
CA ASP A 242 -9.11 7.36 -3.23
C ASP A 242 -8.53 7.47 -4.64
N ALA A 243 -8.23 8.67 -5.11
CA ALA A 243 -7.52 8.89 -6.36
C ALA A 243 -6.11 8.28 -6.34
N ALA A 244 -5.33 8.50 -5.26
CA ALA A 244 -3.99 7.92 -5.13
C ALA A 244 -4.02 6.39 -5.07
N LYS A 245 -4.92 5.79 -4.28
CA LYS A 245 -5.14 4.34 -4.23
C LYS A 245 -5.57 3.78 -5.58
N SER A 246 -6.42 4.49 -6.31
CA SER A 246 -6.87 4.11 -7.65
C SER A 246 -5.70 4.03 -8.63
N VAL A 247 -4.80 5.01 -8.61
CA VAL A 247 -3.59 5.01 -9.43
C VAL A 247 -2.70 3.80 -9.10
N VAL A 248 -2.42 3.54 -7.83
CA VAL A 248 -1.62 2.35 -7.41
C VAL A 248 -2.29 1.07 -7.91
N ARG A 249 -3.60 0.94 -7.74
CA ARG A 249 -4.37 -0.23 -8.19
C ARG A 249 -4.29 -0.44 -9.70
N ILE A 250 -4.37 0.64 -10.49
CA ILE A 250 -4.22 0.58 -11.96
C ILE A 250 -2.82 0.07 -12.32
N PHE A 251 -1.76 0.58 -11.69
CA PHE A 251 -0.40 0.12 -11.94
C PHE A 251 -0.24 -1.37 -11.59
N VAL A 252 -0.72 -1.80 -10.44
CA VAL A 252 -0.68 -3.22 -10.02
C VAL A 252 -1.43 -4.10 -11.02
N MET A 253 -2.60 -3.65 -11.49
CA MET A 253 -3.39 -4.39 -12.48
C MET A 253 -2.66 -4.53 -13.82
N VAL A 254 -2.06 -3.46 -14.34
CA VAL A 254 -1.27 -3.50 -15.58
C VAL A 254 -0.08 -4.45 -15.45
N LEU A 255 0.67 -4.35 -14.36
CA LEU A 255 1.81 -5.24 -14.11
C LEU A 255 1.37 -6.70 -13.93
N ALA A 256 0.24 -6.94 -13.26
CA ALA A 256 -0.34 -8.28 -13.13
C ALA A 256 -0.76 -8.87 -14.49
N CYS A 257 -1.31 -8.06 -15.40
CA CYS A 257 -1.60 -8.49 -16.78
C CYS A 257 -0.32 -8.90 -17.53
N VAL A 258 0.75 -8.12 -17.42
CA VAL A 258 2.05 -8.45 -18.04
C VAL A 258 2.60 -9.75 -17.44
N ALA A 259 2.57 -9.89 -16.12
CA ALA A 259 3.03 -11.09 -15.43
C ALA A 259 2.17 -12.32 -15.81
N PHE A 260 0.86 -12.16 -15.99
CA PHE A 260 -0.01 -13.23 -16.49
C PHE A 260 0.38 -13.69 -17.89
N VAL A 261 0.74 -12.78 -18.80
CA VAL A 261 1.25 -13.14 -20.12
C VAL A 261 2.54 -13.97 -20.02
N CYS A 262 3.43 -13.65 -19.06
CA CYS A 262 4.64 -14.45 -18.80
C CYS A 262 4.29 -15.88 -18.33
N VAL A 263 3.32 -16.04 -17.42
CA VAL A 263 2.84 -17.36 -16.99
C VAL A 263 2.24 -18.14 -18.15
N ALA A 264 1.42 -17.51 -18.99
CA ALA A 264 0.83 -18.13 -20.16
C ALA A 264 1.91 -18.59 -21.16
N THR A 265 2.93 -17.77 -21.38
CA THR A 265 4.09 -18.14 -22.23
C THR A 265 4.83 -19.36 -21.66
N GLY A 266 5.04 -19.41 -20.33
CA GLY A 266 5.60 -20.59 -19.65
C GLY A 266 4.74 -21.85 -19.84
N ALA A 267 3.42 -21.72 -19.76
CA ALA A 267 2.48 -22.83 -19.98
C ALA A 267 2.50 -23.34 -21.45
N ILE A 268 2.67 -22.44 -22.43
CA ILE A 268 2.91 -22.82 -23.83
C ILE A 268 4.22 -23.62 -23.96
N GLY A 269 5.25 -23.25 -23.19
CA GLY A 269 6.50 -24.01 -23.09
C GLY A 269 6.26 -25.45 -22.62
N VAL A 270 5.43 -25.65 -21.59
CA VAL A 270 5.00 -26.98 -21.11
C VAL A 270 4.33 -27.76 -22.24
N MET A 271 3.37 -27.15 -22.93
CA MET A 271 2.70 -27.78 -24.07
C MET A 271 3.68 -28.24 -25.15
N ASN A 272 4.65 -27.40 -25.52
CA ASN A 272 5.64 -27.72 -26.55
C ASN A 272 6.54 -28.89 -26.15
N VAL A 273 7.00 -28.92 -24.89
CA VAL A 273 7.83 -30.02 -24.39
C VAL A 273 7.04 -31.31 -24.36
N LEU A 274 5.78 -31.30 -23.92
CA LEU A 274 4.91 -32.48 -23.94
C LEU A 274 4.63 -32.95 -25.36
N LEU A 275 4.45 -32.06 -26.35
CA LEU A 275 4.29 -32.45 -27.75
C LEU A 275 5.54 -33.15 -28.33
N ILE A 276 6.72 -32.67 -27.91
CA ILE A 276 7.99 -33.33 -28.29
C ILE A 276 8.07 -34.71 -27.61
N SER A 277 7.76 -34.80 -26.32
CA SER A 277 7.74 -36.05 -25.55
C SER A 277 6.80 -37.09 -26.21
N VAL A 278 5.61 -36.69 -26.63
CA VAL A 278 4.68 -37.57 -27.37
C VAL A 278 5.31 -38.10 -28.66
N ARG A 279 6.07 -37.30 -29.40
CA ARG A 279 6.74 -37.72 -30.63
C ARG A 279 7.91 -38.67 -30.35
N GLU A 280 8.74 -38.38 -29.37
CA GLU A 280 9.87 -39.21 -28.98
C GLU A 280 9.46 -40.58 -28.44
N ARG A 281 8.30 -40.64 -27.74
CA ARG A 281 7.78 -41.84 -27.07
C ARG A 281 6.65 -42.53 -27.85
N ARG A 282 6.51 -42.30 -29.16
CA ARG A 282 5.44 -42.85 -29.98
C ARG A 282 5.35 -44.38 -29.89
N ARG A 283 6.53 -45.07 -29.96
CA ARG A 283 6.61 -46.52 -29.90
C ARG A 283 6.16 -47.07 -28.54
N GLU A 284 6.50 -46.42 -27.44
CA GLU A 284 6.04 -46.76 -26.09
C GLU A 284 4.52 -46.63 -25.96
N ILE A 285 3.96 -45.52 -26.47
CA ILE A 285 2.50 -45.29 -26.50
C ILE A 285 1.79 -46.36 -27.33
N GLY A 286 2.35 -46.73 -28.49
CA GLY A 286 1.86 -47.77 -29.34
C GLY A 286 1.85 -49.15 -28.66
N LEU A 287 2.91 -49.46 -27.94
CA LEU A 287 3.04 -50.72 -27.18
C LEU A 287 2.02 -50.76 -26.02
N LEU A 288 1.89 -49.69 -25.24
CA LEU A 288 0.89 -49.59 -24.17
C LEU A 288 -0.52 -49.82 -24.68
N LYS A 289 -0.87 -49.26 -25.85
CA LYS A 289 -2.18 -49.49 -26.47
C LYS A 289 -2.35 -50.88 -27.03
N ALA A 290 -1.30 -51.50 -27.57
CA ALA A 290 -1.31 -52.84 -28.07
C ALA A 290 -1.55 -53.90 -26.97
N ILE A 291 -1.08 -53.64 -25.74
CA ILE A 291 -1.33 -54.47 -24.56
C ILE A 291 -2.63 -54.13 -23.82
N GLY A 292 -3.48 -53.24 -24.40
CA GLY A 292 -4.84 -52.97 -23.91
C GLY A 292 -5.04 -51.67 -23.13
N ALA A 293 -4.07 -50.73 -23.11
CA ALA A 293 -4.29 -49.44 -22.51
C ALA A 293 -5.34 -48.61 -23.29
N THR A 294 -6.31 -48.07 -22.58
CA THR A 294 -7.35 -47.23 -23.17
C THR A 294 -6.81 -45.83 -23.51
N SER A 295 -7.43 -45.16 -24.47
CA SER A 295 -7.08 -43.77 -24.82
C SER A 295 -7.19 -42.79 -23.62
N ARG A 296 -8.14 -43.03 -22.70
CA ARG A 296 -8.28 -42.26 -21.46
C ARG A 296 -7.09 -42.44 -20.53
N GLN A 297 -6.58 -43.67 -20.40
CA GLN A 297 -5.40 -43.94 -19.56
C GLN A 297 -4.15 -43.27 -20.13
N VAL A 298 -3.97 -43.29 -21.46
CA VAL A 298 -2.88 -42.57 -22.12
C VAL A 298 -3.01 -41.07 -21.93
N ALA A 299 -4.23 -40.49 -22.11
CA ALA A 299 -4.45 -39.07 -21.87
C ALA A 299 -4.13 -38.65 -20.41
N LEU A 300 -4.60 -39.46 -19.44
CA LEU A 300 -4.35 -39.20 -18.03
C LEU A 300 -2.85 -39.17 -17.69
N LEU A 301 -2.07 -40.04 -18.31
CA LEU A 301 -0.62 -40.09 -18.11
C LEU A 301 0.04 -38.74 -18.47
N PHE A 302 -0.29 -38.20 -19.66
CA PHE A 302 0.25 -36.90 -20.11
C PHE A 302 -0.32 -35.72 -19.32
N LEU A 303 -1.55 -35.78 -18.84
CA LEU A 303 -2.12 -34.78 -17.93
C LEU A 303 -1.42 -34.78 -16.57
N LEU A 304 -1.07 -35.95 -16.04
CA LEU A 304 -0.27 -36.05 -14.81
C LEU A 304 1.15 -35.50 -15.00
N GLU A 305 1.75 -35.72 -16.19
CA GLU A 305 3.04 -35.14 -16.54
C GLU A 305 2.93 -33.59 -16.61
N ALA A 306 1.87 -33.06 -17.25
CA ALA A 306 1.59 -31.62 -17.27
C ALA A 306 1.40 -31.05 -15.87
N ALA A 307 0.66 -31.75 -14.99
CA ALA A 307 0.47 -31.37 -13.60
C ALA A 307 1.79 -31.34 -12.80
N ALA A 308 2.70 -32.28 -13.07
CA ALA A 308 4.02 -32.31 -12.44
C ALA A 308 4.86 -31.09 -12.88
N TYR A 309 4.87 -30.74 -14.18
CA TYR A 309 5.52 -29.50 -14.65
C TYR A 309 4.92 -28.26 -13.98
N ALA A 310 3.59 -28.19 -13.90
CA ALA A 310 2.91 -27.05 -13.27
C ALA A 310 3.21 -26.94 -11.78
N ALA A 311 3.23 -28.04 -11.06
CA ALA A 311 3.54 -28.09 -9.63
C ALA A 311 5.00 -27.65 -9.37
N LEU A 312 5.96 -28.21 -10.12
CA LEU A 312 7.37 -27.85 -10.00
C LEU A 312 7.62 -26.39 -10.40
N GLY A 313 7.03 -25.95 -11.51
CA GLY A 313 7.11 -24.55 -11.95
C GLY A 313 6.47 -23.60 -10.95
N GLY A 314 5.31 -23.94 -10.41
CA GLY A 314 4.62 -23.17 -9.39
C GLY A 314 5.43 -23.04 -8.09
N LEU A 315 5.99 -24.16 -7.59
CA LEU A 315 6.83 -24.15 -6.38
C LEU A 315 8.12 -23.35 -6.57
N LEU A 316 8.84 -23.55 -7.68
CA LEU A 316 10.01 -22.77 -8.01
C LEU A 316 9.66 -21.29 -8.22
N GLY A 317 8.50 -21.02 -8.80
CA GLY A 317 7.98 -19.66 -8.96
C GLY A 317 7.72 -18.97 -7.63
N ILE A 318 7.13 -19.67 -6.67
CA ILE A 318 6.94 -19.12 -5.31
C ILE A 318 8.31 -18.82 -4.67
N LEU A 319 9.27 -19.74 -4.72
CA LEU A 319 10.61 -19.51 -4.17
C LEU A 319 11.32 -18.33 -4.84
N HIS A 320 11.27 -18.26 -6.17
CA HIS A 320 11.82 -17.15 -6.94
C HIS A 320 11.11 -15.83 -6.60
N GLY A 321 9.77 -15.84 -6.54
CA GLY A 321 8.96 -14.67 -6.19
C GLY A 321 9.24 -14.16 -4.78
N LEU A 322 9.38 -15.04 -3.78
CA LEU A 322 9.79 -14.66 -2.42
C LEU A 322 11.16 -13.98 -2.41
N GLY A 323 12.12 -14.55 -3.13
CA GLY A 323 13.46 -13.95 -3.25
C GLY A 323 13.45 -12.58 -3.92
N MET A 324 12.72 -12.43 -5.03
CA MET A 324 12.59 -11.15 -5.73
C MET A 324 11.80 -10.12 -4.92
N THR A 325 10.73 -10.53 -4.24
CA THR A 325 9.98 -9.66 -3.36
C THR A 325 10.83 -9.11 -2.22
N ALA A 326 11.64 -9.96 -1.58
CA ALA A 326 12.57 -9.54 -0.54
C ALA A 326 13.66 -8.60 -1.10
N LEU A 327 14.23 -8.92 -2.26
CA LEU A 327 15.27 -8.12 -2.91
C LEU A 327 14.75 -6.72 -3.28
N PHE A 328 13.64 -6.65 -4.00
CA PHE A 328 13.07 -5.36 -4.41
C PHE A 328 12.53 -4.58 -3.23
N GLY A 329 11.88 -5.25 -2.26
CA GLY A 329 11.44 -4.61 -1.02
C GLY A 329 12.60 -3.91 -0.28
N ALA A 330 13.74 -4.60 -0.14
CA ALA A 330 14.93 -4.01 0.48
C ALA A 330 15.51 -2.84 -0.32
N LEU A 331 15.51 -2.91 -1.67
CA LEU A 331 16.02 -1.83 -2.52
C LEU A 331 15.18 -0.55 -2.47
N ILE A 332 13.85 -0.68 -2.35
CA ILE A 332 12.93 0.47 -2.33
C ILE A 332 12.48 0.85 -0.92
N GLY A 333 13.01 0.20 0.11
CA GLY A 333 12.68 0.50 1.51
C GLY A 333 11.25 0.11 1.92
N LEU A 334 10.62 -0.83 1.20
CA LEU A 334 9.33 -1.41 1.56
C LEU A 334 9.53 -2.74 2.29
N MET A 335 8.65 -3.05 3.23
CA MET A 335 8.59 -4.37 3.90
C MET A 335 7.36 -5.14 3.40
N PRO A 336 7.44 -5.80 2.23
CA PRO A 336 6.29 -6.49 1.67
C PRO A 336 5.95 -7.72 2.52
N GLN A 337 4.67 -7.87 2.84
CA GLN A 337 4.14 -9.06 3.49
C GLN A 337 3.53 -9.99 2.44
N VAL A 338 4.11 -11.17 2.27
CA VAL A 338 3.58 -12.15 1.32
C VAL A 338 2.40 -12.88 1.98
N LYS A 339 1.21 -12.70 1.44
CA LYS A 339 0.01 -13.37 1.93
C LYS A 339 -0.03 -14.84 1.45
N LEU A 340 -0.26 -15.79 2.38
CA LEU A 340 -0.44 -17.21 2.06
C LEU A 340 -1.55 -17.46 1.03
N LEU A 341 -2.58 -16.63 1.05
CA LEU A 341 -3.67 -16.68 0.06
C LEU A 341 -3.16 -16.47 -1.37
N HIS A 342 -2.27 -15.50 -1.59
CA HIS A 342 -1.67 -15.25 -2.91
C HIS A 342 -0.86 -16.46 -3.38
N MET A 343 -0.06 -17.06 -2.51
CA MET A 343 0.70 -18.27 -2.84
C MET A 343 -0.21 -19.44 -3.23
N GLY A 344 -1.28 -19.67 -2.47
CA GLY A 344 -2.27 -20.71 -2.77
C GLY A 344 -3.00 -20.49 -4.10
N LEU A 345 -3.44 -19.25 -4.36
CA LEU A 345 -4.11 -18.89 -5.62
C LEU A 345 -3.19 -19.03 -6.83
N LEU A 346 -1.91 -18.64 -6.69
CA LEU A 346 -0.92 -18.75 -7.76
C LEU A 346 -0.58 -20.22 -8.06
N LEU A 347 -0.48 -21.06 -7.04
CA LEU A 347 -0.24 -22.48 -7.24
C LEU A 347 -1.44 -23.15 -7.95
N ALA A 348 -2.65 -22.81 -7.52
CA ALA A 348 -3.88 -23.29 -8.18
C ALA A 348 -3.98 -22.78 -9.62
N GLY A 349 -3.69 -21.50 -9.85
CA GLY A 349 -3.67 -20.90 -11.19
C GLY A 349 -2.64 -21.55 -12.12
N ALA A 350 -1.42 -21.80 -11.63
CA ALA A 350 -0.39 -22.50 -12.39
C ALA A 350 -0.83 -23.93 -12.74
N ALA A 351 -1.47 -24.63 -11.79
CA ALA A 351 -2.00 -25.97 -12.04
C ALA A 351 -3.11 -25.96 -13.11
N VAL A 352 -4.04 -25.02 -13.03
CA VAL A 352 -5.13 -24.87 -14.03
C VAL A 352 -4.56 -24.58 -15.40
N LEU A 353 -3.62 -23.64 -15.52
CA LEU A 353 -2.97 -23.31 -16.80
C LEU A 353 -2.17 -24.49 -17.33
N GLY A 354 -1.35 -25.12 -16.51
CA GLY A 354 -0.55 -26.28 -16.92
C GLY A 354 -1.42 -27.43 -17.41
N LEU A 355 -2.50 -27.74 -16.72
CA LEU A 355 -3.48 -28.76 -17.15
C LEU A 355 -4.18 -28.34 -18.46
N SER A 356 -4.63 -27.10 -18.58
CA SER A 356 -5.31 -26.61 -19.78
C SER A 356 -4.44 -26.74 -21.04
N PHE A 357 -3.17 -26.34 -20.95
CA PHE A 357 -2.21 -26.48 -22.05
C PHE A 357 -1.75 -27.93 -22.24
N GLY A 358 -1.82 -28.76 -21.19
CA GLY A 358 -1.55 -30.21 -21.24
C GLY A 358 -2.62 -31.04 -21.97
N VAL A 359 -3.85 -30.52 -22.10
CA VAL A 359 -4.95 -31.23 -22.79
C VAL A 359 -4.62 -31.52 -24.27
N ILE A 360 -4.01 -30.58 -24.98
CA ILE A 360 -3.68 -30.71 -26.41
C ILE A 360 -2.70 -31.86 -26.65
N PRO A 361 -1.51 -31.93 -25.99
CA PRO A 361 -0.60 -33.09 -26.16
C PRO A 361 -1.22 -34.40 -25.65
N ALA A 362 -1.97 -34.39 -24.56
CA ALA A 362 -2.66 -35.57 -24.05
C ALA A 362 -3.67 -36.14 -25.05
N ALA A 363 -4.46 -35.28 -25.69
CA ALA A 363 -5.41 -35.69 -26.74
C ALA A 363 -4.68 -36.27 -27.97
N LYS A 364 -3.55 -35.65 -28.38
CA LYS A 364 -2.74 -36.17 -29.48
C LYS A 364 -2.14 -37.54 -29.17
N ALA A 365 -1.62 -37.76 -27.97
CA ALA A 365 -1.12 -39.07 -27.53
C ALA A 365 -2.22 -40.12 -27.49
N ALA A 366 -3.39 -39.75 -26.95
CA ALA A 366 -4.56 -40.59 -26.87
C ALA A 366 -5.12 -41.00 -28.24
N GLY A 367 -4.98 -40.14 -29.23
CA GLY A 367 -5.45 -40.40 -30.60
C GLY A 367 -4.52 -41.25 -31.48
N LEU A 368 -3.30 -41.57 -31.02
CA LEU A 368 -2.35 -42.36 -31.83
C LEU A 368 -2.84 -43.79 -32.08
N PRO A 369 -2.97 -44.25 -33.36
CA PRO A 369 -3.30 -45.62 -33.67
C PRO A 369 -2.13 -46.58 -33.37
N PRO A 370 -2.32 -47.71 -32.67
CA PRO A 370 -1.23 -48.65 -32.32
C PRO A 370 -0.43 -49.12 -33.53
N ALA A 371 -1.13 -49.44 -34.64
CA ALA A 371 -0.49 -49.93 -35.85
C ALA A 371 0.47 -48.88 -36.51
N GLN A 372 0.13 -47.58 -36.46
CA GLN A 372 0.97 -46.55 -37.00
C GLN A 372 2.13 -46.21 -36.05
N ALA A 373 1.91 -46.33 -34.73
CA ALA A 373 2.92 -46.05 -33.73
C ALA A 373 4.07 -47.09 -33.72
N LEU A 374 3.79 -48.32 -34.09
CA LEU A 374 4.74 -49.44 -34.16
C LEU A 374 5.46 -49.56 -35.52
N ARG A 375 4.95 -48.88 -36.58
CA ARG A 375 5.44 -48.99 -37.97
C ARG A 375 6.46 -47.91 -38.36
N THR A 376 6.67 -46.92 -37.52
CA THR A 376 7.68 -45.84 -37.74
C THR A 376 9.07 -46.38 -37.34
N GLU A 377 10.00 -46.51 -38.34
CA GLU A 377 11.43 -46.65 -38.15
C GLU A 377 12.01 -45.36 -37.57
#